data_9f906eed91d29907a9098b5f160489da
#
_entry.id   9f906eed91d29907a9098b5f160489da
#
_cell.length_a   1.000
_cell.length_b   1.000
_cell.length_c   1.000
_cell.angle_alpha   90.00
_cell.angle_beta   90.00
_cell.angle_gamma   90.00
#
_symmetry.space_group_name_H-M   'P 1'
#
loop_
_entity.id
_entity.type
_entity.pdbx_description
1 polymer ?
#
loop_
_entity_poly.entity_id
_entity_poly.type
_entity_poly.pdbx_seq_one_letter_code
_entity_poly.pdbx_strand_id
1 'polypeptide(L)'
;MEQKTKKRLYVFLPWILIFAVLGAVTLFGFLYKVDSNPFETKFIKVDLLSTMRIHLLEAIEAEKNAVLAITDEASEDFAAQARQAADGVESSRKEIESIIHQEKLPRETEMINEFNSCWSQYRKLDETILDLAIQNTNLKAQKISATQCAQEMEHFEESLNHLIHRNTNDRQCNEVVMLSYEALTAGLKIFALHKPHIEEADDQAMDRIEQSIKSYDESVRRALGTLQRIADLSGNEDLKNAETAYEQFMNLTNEVLRLSRMNTNIKSAELSLGRKRLISSQCSEILVTLQESVQAQRFNATR
;
A
#
# COMPACT_ATOMS: atom_id res chain seq x y z
N MET A 1 -79.75 -5.25 -35.35
CA MET A 1 -78.47 -5.57 -34.75
C MET A 1 -77.67 -4.32 -34.39
N GLU A 2 -77.97 -3.14 -34.88
CA GLU A 2 -77.23 -1.89 -34.74
C GLU A 2 -77.44 -1.15 -33.40
N GLN A 3 -78.59 -1.32 -32.75
CA GLN A 3 -78.84 -0.59 -31.48
C GLN A 3 -78.20 -1.16 -30.24
N LYS A 4 -77.74 -2.42 -30.24
CA LYS A 4 -77.03 -3.01 -29.10
C LYS A 4 -75.56 -2.61 -29.04
N THR A 5 -74.94 -2.27 -30.16
CA THR A 5 -73.53 -1.87 -30.25
C THR A 5 -73.33 -0.43 -29.77
N LYS A 6 -74.27 0.47 -30.06
CA LYS A 6 -74.21 1.88 -29.59
C LYS A 6 -74.29 2.01 -28.03
N LYS A 7 -75.14 1.22 -27.38
CA LYS A 7 -75.31 1.24 -25.93
C LYS A 7 -74.04 0.75 -25.17
N ARG A 8 -73.28 -0.19 -25.72
CA ARG A 8 -72.02 -0.66 -25.12
C ARG A 8 -70.90 0.37 -25.26
N LEU A 9 -70.85 1.17 -26.30
CA LEU A 9 -69.82 2.19 -26.51
C LEU A 9 -69.99 3.31 -25.50
N TYR A 10 -71.17 3.71 -25.10
CA TYR A 10 -71.40 4.76 -24.10
C TYR A 10 -71.00 4.35 -22.67
N VAL A 11 -70.96 3.06 -22.35
CA VAL A 11 -70.52 2.57 -21.02
C VAL A 11 -68.96 2.58 -20.89
N PHE A 12 -68.28 2.40 -22.01
CA PHE A 12 -66.81 2.39 -21.99
C PHE A 12 -66.16 3.79 -22.21
N LEU A 13 -66.87 4.75 -22.73
CA LEU A 13 -66.45 6.09 -23.03
C LEU A 13 -65.86 6.83 -21.77
N PRO A 14 -66.51 6.79 -20.59
CA PRO A 14 -65.99 7.41 -19.40
C PRO A 14 -64.71 6.73 -18.90
N TRP A 15 -64.52 5.42 -19.05
CA TRP A 15 -63.32 4.71 -18.67
C TRP A 15 -62.16 5.04 -19.59
N ILE A 16 -62.37 5.20 -20.88
CA ILE A 16 -61.34 5.62 -21.85
C ILE A 16 -60.90 7.06 -21.53
N LEU A 17 -61.82 7.94 -21.16
CA LEU A 17 -61.48 9.31 -20.73
C LEU A 17 -60.68 9.32 -19.45
N ILE A 18 -61.01 8.50 -18.45
CA ILE A 18 -60.27 8.37 -17.20
C ILE A 18 -58.85 7.86 -17.44
N PHE A 19 -58.67 6.83 -18.28
CA PHE A 19 -57.33 6.32 -18.63
C PHE A 19 -56.52 7.31 -19.47
N ALA A 20 -57.17 8.09 -20.35
CA ALA A 20 -56.50 9.14 -21.11
C ALA A 20 -56.04 10.31 -20.21
N VAL A 21 -56.85 10.71 -19.23
CA VAL A 21 -56.48 11.73 -18.25
C VAL A 21 -55.40 11.23 -17.31
N LEU A 22 -55.49 10.00 -16.81
CA LEU A 22 -54.43 9.39 -15.99
C LEU A 22 -53.11 9.24 -16.77
N GLY A 23 -53.17 8.80 -18.03
CA GLY A 23 -52.04 8.73 -18.93
C GLY A 23 -51.41 10.11 -19.22
N ALA A 24 -52.25 11.14 -19.41
CA ALA A 24 -51.78 12.51 -19.60
C ALA A 24 -51.16 13.10 -18.33
N VAL A 25 -51.71 12.82 -17.15
CA VAL A 25 -51.14 13.27 -15.84
C VAL A 25 -49.82 12.55 -15.55
N THR A 26 -49.71 11.25 -15.84
CA THR A 26 -48.45 10.54 -15.68
C THR A 26 -47.41 10.96 -16.70
N LEU A 27 -47.80 11.21 -17.95
CA LEU A 27 -46.91 11.74 -18.99
C LEU A 27 -46.49 13.16 -18.69
N PHE A 28 -47.40 13.98 -18.19
CA PHE A 28 -47.10 15.35 -17.74
C PHE A 28 -46.18 15.37 -16.52
N GLY A 29 -46.39 14.49 -15.55
CA GLY A 29 -45.47 14.31 -14.41
C GLY A 29 -44.07 13.81 -14.82
N PHE A 30 -44.00 13.02 -15.91
CA PHE A 30 -42.72 12.55 -16.46
C PHE A 30 -42.04 13.60 -17.35
N LEU A 31 -42.77 14.46 -18.02
CA LEU A 31 -42.27 15.54 -18.89
C LEU A 31 -41.95 16.83 -18.12
N TYR A 32 -42.70 17.13 -17.07
CA TYR A 32 -42.32 18.13 -16.12
C TYR A 32 -41.34 17.48 -15.12
N LYS A 33 -40.03 17.55 -15.41
CA LYS A 33 -39.02 17.46 -14.39
C LYS A 33 -39.44 18.43 -13.28
N VAL A 34 -39.78 17.90 -12.12
CA VAL A 34 -39.96 18.70 -10.91
C VAL A 34 -38.67 19.49 -10.78
N ASP A 35 -38.71 20.82 -10.97
CA ASP A 35 -37.61 21.68 -10.71
C ASP A 35 -37.19 21.39 -9.25
N SER A 36 -36.02 20.78 -9.07
CA SER A 36 -35.49 20.46 -7.75
C SER A 36 -35.46 21.76 -6.95
N ASN A 37 -36.06 21.75 -5.78
CA ASN A 37 -36.10 22.91 -4.89
C ASN A 37 -34.66 23.38 -4.65
N PRO A 38 -34.31 24.64 -4.98
CA PRO A 38 -32.93 25.12 -4.85
C PRO A 38 -32.32 24.94 -3.45
N PHE A 39 -33.16 24.96 -2.40
CA PHE A 39 -32.71 24.66 -1.04
C PHE A 39 -32.36 23.20 -0.85
N GLU A 40 -33.10 22.29 -1.42
CA GLU A 40 -32.85 20.84 -1.37
C GLU A 40 -31.56 20.50 -2.13
N THR A 41 -31.37 21.06 -3.32
CA THR A 41 -30.13 20.87 -4.11
C THR A 41 -28.91 21.40 -3.37
N LYS A 42 -29.01 22.57 -2.73
CA LYS A 42 -27.94 23.11 -1.89
C LYS A 42 -27.60 22.18 -0.72
N PHE A 43 -28.63 21.66 -0.04
CA PHE A 43 -28.43 20.74 1.08
C PHE A 43 -27.72 19.47 0.63
N ILE A 44 -28.16 18.87 -0.49
CA ILE A 44 -27.54 17.67 -1.09
C ILE A 44 -26.06 17.95 -1.44
N LYS A 45 -25.75 19.09 -2.06
CA LYS A 45 -24.35 19.45 -2.36
C LYS A 45 -23.49 19.58 -1.10
N VAL A 46 -24.00 20.21 -0.05
CA VAL A 46 -23.27 20.36 1.21
C VAL A 46 -23.02 19.01 1.88
N ASP A 47 -24.01 18.11 1.84
CA ASP A 47 -23.91 16.76 2.39
C ASP A 47 -22.90 15.92 1.61
N LEU A 48 -22.95 15.93 0.29
CA LEU A 48 -21.99 15.23 -0.58
C LEU A 48 -20.56 15.75 -0.36
N LEU A 49 -20.36 17.06 -0.23
CA LEU A 49 -19.03 17.64 0.04
C LEU A 49 -18.52 17.24 1.43
N SER A 50 -19.40 17.21 2.43
CA SER A 50 -19.05 16.74 3.76
C SER A 50 -18.65 15.27 3.75
N THR A 51 -19.41 14.43 3.04
CA THR A 51 -19.13 13.00 2.84
C THR A 51 -17.80 12.78 2.11
N MET A 52 -17.54 13.53 1.02
CA MET A 52 -16.25 13.48 0.31
C MET A 52 -15.06 13.81 1.24
N ARG A 53 -15.22 14.82 2.10
CA ARG A 53 -14.16 15.20 3.06
C ARG A 53 -13.91 14.12 4.11
N ILE A 54 -14.96 13.51 4.64
CA ILE A 54 -14.84 12.41 5.61
C ILE A 54 -14.12 11.24 4.95
N HIS A 55 -14.58 10.77 3.80
CA HIS A 55 -13.95 9.66 3.10
C HIS A 55 -12.51 9.98 2.64
N LEU A 56 -12.20 11.22 2.27
CA LEU A 56 -10.83 11.61 1.95
C LEU A 56 -9.92 11.50 3.18
N LEU A 57 -10.38 11.90 4.35
CA LEU A 57 -9.62 11.76 5.60
C LEU A 57 -9.44 10.30 6.00
N GLU A 58 -10.48 9.48 5.87
CA GLU A 58 -10.42 8.04 6.11
C GLU A 58 -9.44 7.36 5.15
N ALA A 59 -9.44 7.72 3.86
CA ALA A 59 -8.50 7.19 2.88
C ALA A 59 -7.05 7.56 3.22
N ILE A 60 -6.80 8.82 3.65
CA ILE A 60 -5.47 9.28 4.06
C ILE A 60 -5.00 8.55 5.31
N GLU A 61 -5.87 8.35 6.30
CA GLU A 61 -5.54 7.65 7.54
C GLU A 61 -5.25 6.18 7.28
N ALA A 62 -6.10 5.50 6.53
CA ALA A 62 -5.94 4.08 6.21
C ALA A 62 -4.68 3.85 5.35
N GLU A 63 -4.36 4.72 4.38
CA GLU A 63 -3.12 4.64 3.61
C GLU A 63 -1.88 4.74 4.51
N LYS A 64 -1.85 5.70 5.45
CA LYS A 64 -0.74 5.82 6.40
C LYS A 64 -0.62 4.59 7.31
N ASN A 65 -1.75 4.03 7.74
CA ASN A 65 -1.76 2.81 8.54
C ASN A 65 -1.24 1.62 7.74
N ALA A 66 -1.55 1.52 6.44
CA ALA A 66 -0.99 0.49 5.56
C ALA A 66 0.53 0.61 5.41
N VAL A 67 1.06 1.83 5.28
CA VAL A 67 2.51 2.11 5.19
C VAL A 67 3.24 1.80 6.51
N LEU A 68 2.59 2.02 7.65
CA LEU A 68 3.15 1.81 8.99
C LEU A 68 2.90 0.41 9.55
N ALA A 69 2.11 -0.41 8.87
CA ALA A 69 1.79 -1.76 9.31
C ALA A 69 3.06 -2.62 9.41
N ILE A 70 3.12 -3.46 10.46
CA ILE A 70 4.27 -4.33 10.74
C ILE A 70 4.01 -5.80 10.36
N THR A 71 2.83 -6.11 9.80
CA THR A 71 2.48 -7.43 9.28
C THR A 71 1.85 -7.30 7.90
N ASP A 72 1.96 -8.36 7.09
CA ASP A 72 1.37 -8.39 5.75
C ASP A 72 -0.16 -8.24 5.82
N GLU A 73 -0.82 -8.96 6.74
CA GLU A 73 -2.27 -8.95 6.94
C GLU A 73 -2.77 -7.54 7.30
N ALA A 74 -2.10 -6.87 8.24
CA ALA A 74 -2.49 -5.52 8.64
C ALA A 74 -2.29 -4.52 7.49
N SER A 75 -1.22 -4.64 6.72
CA SER A 75 -0.96 -3.78 5.57
C SER A 75 -2.02 -3.96 4.49
N GLU A 76 -2.40 -5.22 4.17
CA GLU A 76 -3.45 -5.54 3.20
C GLU A 76 -4.82 -5.03 3.67
N ASP A 77 -5.17 -5.22 4.94
CA ASP A 77 -6.44 -4.76 5.52
C ASP A 77 -6.56 -3.23 5.45
N PHE A 78 -5.53 -2.50 5.85
CA PHE A 78 -5.54 -1.04 5.76
C PHE A 78 -5.51 -0.55 4.32
N ALA A 79 -4.82 -1.22 3.41
CA ALA A 79 -4.85 -0.89 1.99
C ALA A 79 -6.25 -1.08 1.39
N ALA A 80 -6.97 -2.13 1.78
CA ALA A 80 -8.35 -2.35 1.37
C ALA A 80 -9.28 -1.24 1.91
N GLN A 81 -9.13 -0.83 3.17
CA GLN A 81 -9.88 0.27 3.77
C GLN A 81 -9.59 1.61 3.04
N ALA A 82 -8.34 1.89 2.70
CA ALA A 82 -7.97 3.09 1.96
C ALA A 82 -8.64 3.13 0.58
N ARG A 83 -8.62 2.01 -0.16
CA ARG A 83 -9.30 1.89 -1.46
C ARG A 83 -10.82 2.08 -1.33
N GLN A 84 -11.44 1.46 -0.34
CA GLN A 84 -12.88 1.59 -0.09
C GLN A 84 -13.27 3.05 0.22
N ALA A 85 -12.53 3.72 1.08
CA ALA A 85 -12.75 5.13 1.40
C ALA A 85 -12.57 6.03 0.15
N ALA A 86 -11.53 5.79 -0.64
CA ALA A 86 -11.30 6.51 -1.89
C ALA A 86 -12.42 6.29 -2.92
N ASP A 87 -13.02 5.10 -2.98
CA ASP A 87 -14.19 4.81 -3.81
C ASP A 87 -15.44 5.56 -3.31
N GLY A 88 -15.57 5.78 -2.00
CA GLY A 88 -16.59 6.64 -1.40
C GLY A 88 -16.47 8.10 -1.85
N VAL A 89 -15.24 8.64 -1.88
CA VAL A 89 -14.98 9.97 -2.46
C VAL A 89 -15.41 10.02 -3.93
N GLU A 90 -15.02 9.01 -4.72
CA GLU A 90 -15.32 8.95 -6.16
C GLU A 90 -16.83 8.88 -6.44
N SER A 91 -17.59 8.13 -5.62
CA SER A 91 -19.03 8.05 -5.74
C SER A 91 -19.70 9.41 -5.52
N SER A 92 -19.38 10.07 -4.39
CA SER A 92 -19.92 11.39 -4.06
C SER A 92 -19.47 12.47 -5.05
N ARG A 93 -18.23 12.38 -5.56
CA ARG A 93 -17.68 13.25 -6.58
C ARG A 93 -18.49 13.24 -7.88
N LYS A 94 -18.83 12.04 -8.38
CA LYS A 94 -19.63 11.89 -9.60
C LYS A 94 -21.03 12.48 -9.43
N GLU A 95 -21.63 12.27 -8.27
CA GLU A 95 -22.96 12.77 -7.98
C GLU A 95 -22.98 14.31 -7.91
N ILE A 96 -22.09 14.92 -7.15
CA ILE A 96 -22.01 16.37 -7.03
C ILE A 96 -21.62 17.04 -8.35
N GLU A 97 -20.71 16.45 -9.13
CA GLU A 97 -20.33 16.93 -10.46
C GLU A 97 -21.53 17.00 -11.39
N SER A 98 -22.40 15.96 -11.38
CA SER A 98 -23.63 15.95 -12.16
C SER A 98 -24.59 17.10 -11.77
N ILE A 99 -24.73 17.37 -10.47
CA ILE A 99 -25.57 18.45 -9.96
C ILE A 99 -25.00 19.81 -10.38
N ILE A 100 -23.71 20.06 -10.19
CA ILE A 100 -23.03 21.32 -10.53
C ILE A 100 -23.16 21.62 -12.04
N HIS A 101 -22.97 20.61 -12.89
CA HIS A 101 -23.11 20.77 -14.35
C HIS A 101 -24.55 21.08 -14.78
N GLN A 102 -25.54 20.54 -14.07
CA GLN A 102 -26.96 20.87 -14.34
C GLN A 102 -27.30 22.31 -13.94
N GLU A 103 -26.78 22.81 -12.84
CA GLU A 103 -26.99 24.18 -12.37
C GLU A 103 -26.23 25.23 -13.20
N LYS A 104 -25.15 24.83 -13.91
CA LYS A 104 -24.33 25.70 -14.77
C LYS A 104 -23.74 26.90 -14.03
N LEU A 105 -23.33 26.74 -12.77
CA LEU A 105 -22.70 27.76 -11.97
C LEU A 105 -21.20 27.83 -12.27
N PRO A 106 -20.67 28.88 -12.91
CA PRO A 106 -19.29 28.87 -13.44
C PRO A 106 -18.23 28.62 -12.35
N ARG A 107 -18.39 29.26 -11.19
CA ARG A 107 -17.43 29.15 -10.09
C ARG A 107 -17.37 27.74 -9.49
N GLU A 108 -18.51 27.09 -9.28
CA GLU A 108 -18.55 25.73 -8.77
C GLU A 108 -18.06 24.73 -9.81
N THR A 109 -18.35 24.98 -11.10
CA THR A 109 -17.82 24.18 -12.21
C THR A 109 -16.30 24.25 -12.28
N GLU A 110 -15.72 25.43 -12.10
CA GLU A 110 -14.27 25.59 -12.05
C GLU A 110 -13.66 24.80 -10.88
N MET A 111 -14.21 24.97 -9.67
CA MET A 111 -13.72 24.30 -8.47
C MET A 111 -13.83 22.77 -8.53
N ILE A 112 -14.93 22.22 -9.07
CA ILE A 112 -15.06 20.77 -9.22
C ILE A 112 -14.09 20.22 -10.26
N ASN A 113 -13.77 20.96 -11.32
CA ASN A 113 -12.76 20.60 -12.29
C ASN A 113 -11.34 20.63 -11.69
N GLU A 114 -11.04 21.64 -10.83
CA GLU A 114 -9.80 21.67 -10.06
C GLU A 114 -9.69 20.44 -9.14
N PHE A 115 -10.77 20.13 -8.42
CA PHE A 115 -10.79 18.92 -7.58
C PHE A 115 -10.58 17.66 -8.41
N ASN A 116 -11.23 17.52 -9.55
CA ASN A 116 -11.06 16.37 -10.45
C ASN A 116 -9.59 16.17 -10.87
N SER A 117 -8.91 17.25 -11.19
CA SER A 117 -7.48 17.21 -11.53
C SER A 117 -6.61 16.77 -10.34
N CYS A 118 -6.84 17.37 -9.16
CA CYS A 118 -6.16 16.99 -7.92
C CYS A 118 -6.45 15.54 -7.54
N TRP A 119 -7.71 15.14 -7.59
CA TRP A 119 -8.17 13.80 -7.25
C TRP A 119 -7.58 12.71 -8.14
N SER A 120 -7.48 12.99 -9.44
CA SER A 120 -6.81 12.06 -10.37
C SER A 120 -5.34 11.81 -10.00
N GLN A 121 -4.62 12.87 -9.61
CA GLN A 121 -3.23 12.75 -9.14
C GLN A 121 -3.15 12.00 -7.80
N TYR A 122 -4.08 12.30 -6.88
CA TYR A 122 -4.21 11.61 -5.60
C TYR A 122 -4.39 10.11 -5.81
N ARG A 123 -5.40 9.69 -6.58
CA ARG A 123 -5.71 8.27 -6.83
C ARG A 123 -4.54 7.50 -7.42
N LYS A 124 -3.85 8.10 -8.41
CA LYS A 124 -2.69 7.46 -9.03
C LYS A 124 -1.54 7.24 -8.05
N LEU A 125 -1.27 8.23 -7.21
CA LEU A 125 -0.19 8.14 -6.23
C LEU A 125 -0.56 7.22 -5.07
N ASP A 126 -1.81 7.28 -4.63
CA ASP A 126 -2.38 6.42 -3.60
C ASP A 126 -2.20 4.94 -3.95
N GLU A 127 -2.63 4.53 -5.13
CA GLU A 127 -2.50 3.15 -5.59
C GLU A 127 -1.04 2.71 -5.64
N THR A 128 -0.14 3.58 -6.11
CA THR A 128 1.31 3.27 -6.10
C THR A 128 1.84 3.05 -4.68
N ILE A 129 1.42 3.87 -3.71
CA ILE A 129 1.84 3.75 -2.32
C ILE A 129 1.30 2.47 -1.69
N LEU A 130 0.01 2.18 -1.90
CA LEU A 130 -0.62 0.98 -1.35
C LEU A 130 -0.01 -0.31 -1.92
N ASP A 131 0.25 -0.34 -3.24
CA ASP A 131 0.91 -1.48 -3.89
C ASP A 131 2.35 -1.70 -3.37
N LEU A 132 3.08 -0.65 -3.04
CA LEU A 132 4.39 -0.76 -2.39
C LEU A 132 4.25 -1.21 -0.93
N ALA A 133 3.30 -0.66 -0.19
CA ALA A 133 3.10 -0.95 1.22
C ALA A 133 2.78 -2.43 1.46
N ILE A 134 1.87 -3.04 0.69
CA ILE A 134 1.50 -4.46 0.85
C ILE A 134 2.60 -5.45 0.48
N GLN A 135 3.65 -5.03 -0.24
CA GLN A 135 4.78 -5.90 -0.56
C GLN A 135 5.66 -6.17 0.66
N ASN A 136 5.80 -5.23 1.58
CA ASN A 136 6.50 -5.35 2.85
C ASN A 136 7.92 -5.93 2.75
N THR A 137 8.68 -5.59 1.71
CA THR A 137 9.95 -6.27 1.41
C THR A 137 11.02 -6.04 2.46
N ASN A 138 11.09 -4.83 3.07
CA ASN A 138 12.03 -4.56 4.15
C ASN A 138 11.66 -5.35 5.43
N LEU A 139 10.36 -5.47 5.75
CA LEU A 139 9.90 -6.27 6.90
C LEU A 139 10.17 -7.76 6.69
N LYS A 140 9.96 -8.27 5.47
CA LYS A 140 10.28 -9.66 5.10
C LYS A 140 11.78 -9.92 5.20
N ALA A 141 12.62 -9.01 4.70
CA ALA A 141 14.07 -9.09 4.84
C ALA A 141 14.51 -9.11 6.32
N GLN A 142 13.94 -8.23 7.13
CA GLN A 142 14.21 -8.18 8.58
C GLN A 142 13.79 -9.48 9.28
N LYS A 143 12.63 -10.04 8.95
CA LYS A 143 12.16 -11.30 9.51
C LYS A 143 13.10 -12.45 9.16
N ILE A 144 13.51 -12.61 7.89
CA ILE A 144 14.47 -13.63 7.47
C ILE A 144 15.78 -13.47 8.21
N SER A 145 16.30 -12.24 8.28
CA SER A 145 17.55 -11.95 9.00
C SER A 145 17.46 -12.33 10.47
N ALA A 146 16.42 -11.87 11.18
CA ALA A 146 16.29 -12.06 12.62
C ALA A 146 15.94 -13.50 13.05
N THR A 147 15.44 -14.34 12.14
CA THR A 147 15.04 -15.73 12.45
C THR A 147 15.95 -16.74 11.78
N GLN A 148 15.81 -16.93 10.47
CA GLN A 148 16.50 -17.97 9.72
C GLN A 148 18.01 -17.74 9.64
N CYS A 149 18.45 -16.50 9.30
CA CYS A 149 19.88 -16.20 9.28
C CYS A 149 20.52 -16.32 10.67
N ALA A 150 19.81 -15.88 11.72
CA ALA A 150 20.31 -16.03 13.09
C ALA A 150 20.47 -17.49 13.48
N GLN A 151 19.52 -18.37 13.11
CA GLN A 151 19.59 -19.80 13.37
C GLN A 151 20.78 -20.46 12.66
N GLU A 152 20.99 -20.14 11.38
CA GLU A 152 22.13 -20.71 10.65
C GLU A 152 23.49 -20.18 11.15
N MET A 153 23.54 -18.94 11.63
CA MET A 153 24.74 -18.42 12.31
C MET A 153 25.02 -19.12 13.65
N GLU A 154 23.97 -19.49 14.40
CA GLU A 154 24.10 -20.28 15.63
C GLU A 154 24.65 -21.68 15.31
N HIS A 155 24.07 -22.37 14.30
CA HIS A 155 24.58 -23.68 13.85
C HIS A 155 26.05 -23.60 13.37
N PHE A 156 26.41 -22.52 12.67
CA PHE A 156 27.77 -22.27 12.21
C PHE A 156 28.73 -22.10 13.39
N GLU A 157 28.36 -21.27 14.37
CA GLU A 157 29.13 -21.04 15.60
C GLU A 157 29.30 -22.33 16.40
N GLU A 158 28.21 -23.08 16.65
CA GLU A 158 28.25 -24.36 17.39
C GLU A 158 29.17 -25.36 16.72
N SER A 159 29.07 -25.52 15.41
CA SER A 159 29.92 -26.46 14.63
C SER A 159 31.38 -26.08 14.71
N LEU A 160 31.73 -24.82 14.58
CA LEU A 160 33.11 -24.35 14.74
C LEU A 160 33.64 -24.52 16.17
N ASN A 161 32.80 -24.29 17.18
CA ASN A 161 33.17 -24.51 18.58
C ASN A 161 33.42 -26.00 18.87
N HIS A 162 32.58 -26.88 18.34
CA HIS A 162 32.81 -28.33 18.43
C HIS A 162 34.12 -28.73 17.75
N LEU A 163 34.40 -28.18 16.56
CA LEU A 163 35.65 -28.40 15.85
C LEU A 163 36.89 -28.00 16.70
N ILE A 164 36.85 -26.81 17.31
CA ILE A 164 37.90 -26.31 18.22
C ILE A 164 38.07 -27.26 19.40
N HIS A 165 36.98 -27.63 20.10
CA HIS A 165 37.08 -28.44 21.31
C HIS A 165 37.64 -29.82 21.06
N ARG A 166 37.30 -30.47 19.92
CA ARG A 166 37.82 -31.81 19.56
C ARG A 166 39.28 -31.81 19.17
N ASN A 167 39.85 -30.65 18.76
CA ASN A 167 41.19 -30.52 18.26
C ASN A 167 42.16 -29.87 19.25
N THR A 168 41.76 -29.63 20.51
CA THR A 168 42.57 -28.95 21.54
C THR A 168 43.91 -29.60 21.89
N ASN A 169 44.09 -30.90 21.59
CA ASN A 169 45.28 -31.66 21.95
C ASN A 169 46.22 -31.90 20.76
N ASP A 170 45.95 -31.34 19.60
CA ASP A 170 46.73 -31.60 18.39
C ASP A 170 47.81 -30.54 18.17
N ARG A 171 48.84 -30.87 17.38
CA ARG A 171 49.93 -29.93 17.00
C ARG A 171 49.43 -28.75 16.19
N GLN A 172 48.30 -28.91 15.50
CA GLN A 172 47.67 -27.88 14.67
C GLN A 172 46.52 -27.14 15.41
N CYS A 173 46.36 -27.37 16.72
CA CYS A 173 45.32 -26.74 17.54
C CYS A 173 45.23 -25.24 17.35
N ASN A 174 46.35 -24.53 17.41
CA ASN A 174 46.40 -23.08 17.29
C ASN A 174 45.90 -22.59 15.90
N GLU A 175 46.21 -23.34 14.83
CA GLU A 175 45.81 -22.99 13.48
C GLU A 175 44.30 -23.24 13.30
N VAL A 176 43.73 -24.36 13.79
CA VAL A 176 42.33 -24.64 13.81
C VAL A 176 41.52 -23.60 14.55
N VAL A 177 41.98 -23.23 15.77
CA VAL A 177 41.36 -22.19 16.59
C VAL A 177 41.34 -20.85 15.86
N MET A 178 42.50 -20.42 15.31
CA MET A 178 42.64 -19.13 14.64
C MET A 178 41.74 -19.05 13.40
N LEU A 179 41.73 -20.07 12.54
CA LEU A 179 40.91 -20.10 11.31
C LEU A 179 39.43 -20.17 11.63
N SER A 180 39.03 -20.94 12.65
CA SER A 180 37.64 -21.03 13.08
C SER A 180 37.11 -19.68 13.58
N TYR A 181 37.91 -18.97 14.40
CA TYR A 181 37.54 -17.63 14.86
C TYR A 181 37.60 -16.57 13.74
N GLU A 182 38.48 -16.71 12.75
CA GLU A 182 38.48 -15.86 11.56
C GLU A 182 37.16 -16.05 10.76
N ALA A 183 36.77 -17.29 10.51
CA ALA A 183 35.53 -17.61 9.82
C ALA A 183 34.30 -17.10 10.58
N LEU A 184 34.21 -17.39 11.88
CA LEU A 184 33.09 -16.94 12.72
C LEU A 184 32.99 -15.42 12.78
N THR A 185 34.10 -14.72 13.00
CA THR A 185 34.13 -13.26 13.08
C THR A 185 33.69 -12.63 11.75
N ALA A 186 34.10 -13.15 10.62
CA ALA A 186 33.71 -12.65 9.31
C ALA A 186 32.22 -12.93 9.04
N GLY A 187 31.70 -14.11 9.39
CA GLY A 187 30.28 -14.45 9.30
C GLY A 187 29.40 -13.51 10.13
N LEU A 188 29.79 -13.24 11.39
CA LEU A 188 29.09 -12.31 12.26
C LEU A 188 29.11 -10.86 11.72
N LYS A 189 30.19 -10.45 11.03
CA LYS A 189 30.24 -9.13 10.36
C LYS A 189 29.26 -9.07 9.18
N ILE A 190 29.10 -10.14 8.41
CA ILE A 190 28.07 -10.22 7.36
C ILE A 190 26.69 -10.08 7.99
N PHE A 191 26.41 -10.84 9.02
CA PHE A 191 25.12 -10.79 9.73
C PHE A 191 24.81 -9.39 10.28
N ALA A 192 25.78 -8.72 10.86
CA ALA A 192 25.67 -7.36 11.39
C ALA A 192 25.36 -6.31 10.29
N LEU A 193 25.73 -6.58 9.04
CA LEU A 193 25.47 -5.70 7.90
C LEU A 193 24.06 -5.84 7.32
N HIS A 194 23.28 -6.86 7.69
CA HIS A 194 21.90 -7.00 7.23
C HIS A 194 21.04 -5.79 7.62
N LYS A 195 21.09 -5.40 8.90
CA LYS A 195 20.26 -4.29 9.38
C LYS A 195 20.58 -2.97 8.68
N PRO A 196 21.83 -2.51 8.61
CA PRO A 196 22.18 -1.30 7.84
C PRO A 196 21.73 -1.35 6.39
N HIS A 197 21.82 -2.52 5.74
CA HIS A 197 21.36 -2.68 4.35
C HIS A 197 19.84 -2.60 4.21
N ILE A 198 19.07 -3.17 5.15
CA ILE A 198 17.61 -3.15 5.14
C ILE A 198 17.06 -1.74 5.39
N GLU A 199 17.75 -0.93 6.18
CA GLU A 199 17.35 0.44 6.55
C GLU A 199 17.88 1.51 5.57
N GLU A 200 18.73 1.13 4.61
CA GLU A 200 19.34 2.07 3.67
C GLU A 200 18.39 2.39 2.51
N ALA A 201 18.31 3.68 2.16
CA ALA A 201 17.51 4.16 1.02
C ALA A 201 18.38 4.41 -0.22
N ASP A 202 19.68 4.70 -0.02
CA ASP A 202 20.61 5.06 -1.10
C ASP A 202 21.26 3.84 -1.73
N ASP A 203 21.04 3.65 -3.03
CA ASP A 203 21.57 2.51 -3.78
C ASP A 203 23.10 2.42 -3.74
N GLN A 204 23.83 3.55 -3.74
CA GLN A 204 25.28 3.54 -3.67
C GLN A 204 25.81 3.17 -2.27
N ALA A 205 25.05 3.52 -1.22
CA ALA A 205 25.35 3.07 0.13
C ALA A 205 25.11 1.56 0.26
N MET A 206 24.02 1.05 -0.31
CA MET A 206 23.77 -0.40 -0.39
C MET A 206 24.90 -1.14 -1.13
N ASP A 207 25.38 -0.60 -2.26
CA ASP A 207 26.51 -1.18 -3.02
C ASP A 207 27.77 -1.31 -2.15
N ARG A 208 28.08 -0.31 -1.33
CA ARG A 208 29.24 -0.36 -0.41
C ARG A 208 29.08 -1.44 0.68
N ILE A 209 27.86 -1.59 1.20
CA ILE A 209 27.55 -2.63 2.18
C ILE A 209 27.69 -4.01 1.55
N GLU A 210 27.14 -4.24 0.37
CA GLU A 210 27.23 -5.51 -0.37
C GLU A 210 28.70 -5.86 -0.71
N GLN A 211 29.50 -4.86 -1.08
CA GLN A 211 30.93 -5.08 -1.31
C GLN A 211 31.67 -5.51 -0.04
N SER A 212 31.28 -4.95 1.12
CA SER A 212 31.82 -5.38 2.41
C SER A 212 31.40 -6.82 2.74
N ILE A 213 30.13 -7.16 2.52
CA ILE A 213 29.60 -8.54 2.68
C ILE A 213 30.41 -9.50 1.83
N LYS A 214 30.64 -9.19 0.55
CA LYS A 214 31.44 -10.01 -0.36
C LYS A 214 32.86 -10.22 0.14
N SER A 215 33.53 -9.19 0.64
CA SER A 215 34.88 -9.29 1.19
C SER A 215 34.94 -10.21 2.42
N TYR A 216 33.92 -10.15 3.30
CA TYR A 216 33.83 -11.05 4.44
C TYR A 216 33.49 -12.47 4.03
N ASP A 217 32.61 -12.70 3.05
CA ASP A 217 32.33 -14.03 2.47
C ASP A 217 33.61 -14.67 1.93
N GLU A 218 34.43 -13.93 1.18
CA GLU A 218 35.73 -14.41 0.71
C GLU A 218 36.66 -14.80 1.86
N SER A 219 36.59 -14.09 3.00
CA SER A 219 37.40 -14.44 4.20
C SER A 219 36.91 -15.73 4.85
N VAL A 220 35.60 -15.91 5.03
CA VAL A 220 35.01 -17.15 5.56
C VAL A 220 35.40 -18.33 4.69
N ARG A 221 35.17 -18.25 3.37
CA ARG A 221 35.46 -19.33 2.42
C ARG A 221 36.93 -19.69 2.40
N ARG A 222 37.82 -18.72 2.52
CA ARG A 222 39.28 -18.95 2.62
C ARG A 222 39.63 -19.69 3.91
N ALA A 223 39.09 -19.28 5.04
CA ALA A 223 39.34 -19.92 6.33
C ALA A 223 38.84 -21.37 6.33
N LEU A 224 37.57 -21.60 5.93
CA LEU A 224 37.00 -22.96 5.83
C LEU A 224 37.78 -23.85 4.85
N GLY A 225 38.11 -23.33 3.65
CA GLY A 225 38.90 -24.07 2.67
C GLY A 225 40.34 -24.35 3.13
N THR A 226 40.90 -23.57 4.09
CA THR A 226 42.18 -23.88 4.71
C THR A 226 42.02 -24.96 5.76
N LEU A 227 40.95 -24.91 6.58
CA LEU A 227 40.59 -25.97 7.52
C LEU A 227 40.45 -27.34 6.84
N GLN A 228 39.80 -27.39 5.68
CA GLN A 228 39.65 -28.65 4.90
C GLN A 228 40.98 -29.26 4.48
N ARG A 229 42.06 -28.49 4.31
CA ARG A 229 43.37 -28.94 3.89
C ARG A 229 44.24 -29.46 5.05
N ILE A 230 43.82 -29.22 6.28
CA ILE A 230 44.46 -29.80 7.45
C ILE A 230 44.13 -31.29 7.47
N ALA A 231 45.20 -32.15 7.45
CA ALA A 231 45.04 -33.58 7.18
C ALA A 231 44.10 -34.29 8.13
N ASP A 232 44.11 -33.93 9.41
CA ASP A 232 43.23 -34.57 10.42
C ASP A 232 41.80 -34.09 10.41
N LEU A 233 41.48 -33.03 9.63
CA LEU A 233 40.13 -32.47 9.47
C LEU A 233 39.47 -32.89 8.16
N SER A 234 40.18 -33.58 7.28
CA SER A 234 39.62 -34.12 6.05
C SER A 234 38.49 -35.11 6.35
N GLY A 235 37.25 -34.75 5.99
CA GLY A 235 36.05 -35.56 6.28
C GLY A 235 35.49 -35.35 7.72
N ASN A 236 35.99 -34.38 8.49
CA ASN A 236 35.44 -34.06 9.80
C ASN A 236 34.01 -33.61 9.71
N GLU A 237 33.10 -34.20 10.51
CA GLU A 237 31.68 -33.94 10.49
C GLU A 237 31.33 -32.49 10.96
N ASP A 238 32.03 -31.98 12.00
CA ASP A 238 31.80 -30.64 12.51
C ASP A 238 32.18 -29.59 11.47
N LEU A 239 33.29 -29.78 10.73
CA LEU A 239 33.66 -28.86 9.64
C LEU A 239 32.62 -28.90 8.51
N LYS A 240 32.14 -30.08 8.14
CA LYS A 240 31.10 -30.21 7.12
C LYS A 240 29.78 -29.56 7.54
N ASN A 241 29.41 -29.67 8.82
CA ASN A 241 28.24 -29.02 9.38
C ASN A 241 28.39 -27.48 9.36
N ALA A 242 29.57 -26.97 9.72
CA ALA A 242 29.89 -25.55 9.64
C ALA A 242 29.76 -25.03 8.19
N GLU A 243 30.32 -25.75 7.22
CA GLU A 243 30.21 -25.39 5.79
C GLU A 243 28.74 -25.37 5.33
N THR A 244 27.96 -26.35 5.72
CA THR A 244 26.55 -26.44 5.37
C THR A 244 25.75 -25.30 5.96
N ALA A 245 25.92 -25.01 7.25
CA ALA A 245 25.25 -23.90 7.93
C ALA A 245 25.63 -22.55 7.29
N TYR A 246 26.91 -22.37 6.97
CA TYR A 246 27.37 -21.15 6.30
C TYR A 246 26.79 -20.98 4.90
N GLU A 247 26.72 -22.03 4.10
CA GLU A 247 26.08 -21.98 2.77
C GLU A 247 24.59 -21.62 2.88
N GLN A 248 23.88 -22.19 3.85
CA GLN A 248 22.46 -21.85 4.09
C GLN A 248 22.33 -20.40 4.55
N PHE A 249 23.18 -19.93 5.46
CA PHE A 249 23.25 -18.55 5.87
C PHE A 249 23.45 -17.60 4.68
N MET A 250 24.41 -17.89 3.78
CA MET A 250 24.67 -17.03 2.61
C MET A 250 23.52 -17.06 1.59
N ASN A 251 22.84 -18.18 1.42
CA ASN A 251 21.65 -18.24 0.57
C ASN A 251 20.52 -17.34 1.13
N LEU A 252 20.31 -17.39 2.44
CA LEU A 252 19.35 -16.53 3.12
C LEU A 252 19.79 -15.05 3.09
N THR A 253 21.09 -14.78 3.26
CA THR A 253 21.67 -13.44 3.10
C THR A 253 21.37 -12.85 1.73
N ASN A 254 21.55 -13.62 0.65
CA ASN A 254 21.23 -13.18 -0.70
C ASN A 254 19.73 -12.81 -0.84
N GLU A 255 18.84 -13.58 -0.21
CA GLU A 255 17.41 -13.26 -0.21
C GLU A 255 17.10 -11.97 0.61
N VAL A 256 17.76 -11.79 1.75
CA VAL A 256 17.69 -10.54 2.54
C VAL A 256 18.11 -9.34 1.68
N LEU A 257 19.25 -9.43 0.99
CA LEU A 257 19.74 -8.35 0.13
C LEU A 257 18.77 -8.07 -1.04
N ARG A 258 18.27 -9.11 -1.68
CA ARG A 258 17.29 -9.01 -2.78
C ARG A 258 16.01 -8.28 -2.35
N LEU A 259 15.42 -8.68 -1.22
CA LEU A 259 14.21 -8.06 -0.68
C LEU A 259 14.48 -6.61 -0.23
N SER A 260 15.59 -6.38 0.43
CA SER A 260 16.02 -5.05 0.86
C SER A 260 16.19 -4.09 -0.32
N ARG A 261 16.80 -4.53 -1.43
CA ARG A 261 16.94 -3.74 -2.66
C ARG A 261 15.62 -3.29 -3.28
N MET A 262 14.55 -4.05 -3.13
CA MET A 262 13.22 -3.61 -3.56
C MET A 262 12.76 -2.38 -2.79
N ASN A 263 13.07 -2.33 -1.52
CA ASN A 263 12.96 -1.16 -0.64
C ASN A 263 11.54 -0.56 -0.58
N THR A 264 10.51 -1.44 -0.61
CA THR A 264 9.13 -0.99 -0.82
C THR A 264 8.54 -0.24 0.36
N ASN A 265 8.92 -0.61 1.61
CA ASN A 265 8.45 0.10 2.80
C ASN A 265 9.02 1.53 2.87
N ILE A 266 10.30 1.72 2.55
CA ILE A 266 10.91 3.05 2.54
C ILE A 266 10.32 3.90 1.41
N LYS A 267 10.21 3.35 0.20
CA LYS A 267 9.62 4.04 -0.96
C LYS A 267 8.17 4.46 -0.73
N SER A 268 7.36 3.58 -0.15
CA SER A 268 5.97 3.92 0.19
C SER A 268 5.90 5.04 1.23
N ALA A 269 6.74 4.99 2.26
CA ALA A 269 6.82 6.02 3.29
C ALA A 269 7.26 7.38 2.72
N GLU A 270 8.28 7.42 1.87
CA GLU A 270 8.74 8.66 1.21
C GLU A 270 7.65 9.30 0.34
N LEU A 271 6.95 8.49 -0.46
CA LEU A 271 5.85 8.98 -1.30
C LEU A 271 4.68 9.48 -0.45
N SER A 272 4.31 8.75 0.61
CA SER A 272 3.23 9.11 1.53
C SER A 272 3.50 10.42 2.27
N LEU A 273 4.66 10.53 2.90
CA LEU A 273 5.05 11.71 3.70
C LEU A 273 5.45 12.91 2.85
N GLY A 274 5.89 12.68 1.62
CA GLY A 274 6.32 13.70 0.67
C GLY A 274 5.18 14.19 -0.23
N ARG A 275 5.19 13.71 -1.46
CA ARG A 275 4.30 14.19 -2.54
C ARG A 275 2.81 13.97 -2.23
N LYS A 276 2.45 12.80 -1.65
CA LYS A 276 1.05 12.47 -1.34
C LYS A 276 0.46 13.46 -0.34
N ARG A 277 1.22 13.81 0.71
CA ARG A 277 0.78 14.77 1.73
C ARG A 277 0.40 16.12 1.11
N LEU A 278 1.18 16.62 0.14
CA LEU A 278 0.90 17.90 -0.53
C LEU A 278 -0.38 17.83 -1.36
N ILE A 279 -0.55 16.76 -2.15
CA ILE A 279 -1.74 16.55 -2.99
C ILE A 279 -2.98 16.39 -2.09
N SER A 280 -2.89 15.63 -1.00
CA SER A 280 -4.00 15.44 -0.05
C SER A 280 -4.45 16.76 0.57
N SER A 281 -3.49 17.62 0.98
CA SER A 281 -3.79 18.95 1.50
C SER A 281 -4.48 19.82 0.46
N GLN A 282 -3.99 19.82 -0.78
CA GLN A 282 -4.58 20.57 -1.88
C GLN A 282 -6.03 20.12 -2.19
N CYS A 283 -6.25 18.81 -2.30
CA CYS A 283 -7.61 18.27 -2.53
C CYS A 283 -8.56 18.63 -1.40
N SER A 284 -8.10 18.56 -0.13
CA SER A 284 -8.90 18.95 1.04
C SER A 284 -9.26 20.44 1.02
N GLU A 285 -8.31 21.30 0.67
CA GLU A 285 -8.51 22.76 0.59
C GLU A 285 -9.52 23.15 -0.50
N ILE A 286 -9.45 22.51 -1.68
CA ILE A 286 -10.42 22.71 -2.75
C ILE A 286 -11.83 22.30 -2.28
N LEU A 287 -11.98 21.16 -1.62
CA LEU A 287 -13.28 20.72 -1.09
C LEU A 287 -13.84 21.70 -0.04
N VAL A 288 -13.02 22.23 0.84
CA VAL A 288 -13.43 23.25 1.81
C VAL A 288 -13.93 24.50 1.10
N THR A 289 -13.16 25.02 0.14
CA THR A 289 -13.49 26.22 -0.62
C THR A 289 -14.77 26.05 -1.44
N LEU A 290 -14.95 24.87 -2.06
CA LEU A 290 -16.17 24.53 -2.79
C LEU A 290 -17.37 24.47 -1.84
N GLN A 291 -17.22 23.85 -0.66
CA GLN A 291 -18.27 23.78 0.35
C GLN A 291 -18.69 25.17 0.85
N GLU A 292 -17.73 26.05 1.12
CA GLU A 292 -17.97 27.43 1.50
C GLU A 292 -18.71 28.21 0.39
N SER A 293 -18.32 28.00 -0.86
CA SER A 293 -18.98 28.61 -2.03
C SER A 293 -20.45 28.18 -2.12
N VAL A 294 -20.73 26.89 -1.96
CA VAL A 294 -22.10 26.34 -1.95
C VAL A 294 -22.89 26.88 -0.76
N GLN A 295 -22.30 26.96 0.43
CA GLN A 295 -22.96 27.48 1.62
C GLN A 295 -23.30 28.98 1.51
N ALA A 296 -22.45 29.76 0.85
CA ALA A 296 -22.65 31.21 0.64
C ALA A 296 -23.75 31.56 -0.38
N GLN A 297 -24.26 30.58 -1.16
CA GLN A 297 -25.36 30.83 -2.09
C GLN A 297 -26.59 31.37 -1.38
N ARG A 298 -27.05 32.55 -1.82
CA ARG A 298 -28.28 33.19 -1.35
C ARG A 298 -29.39 32.95 -2.37
N PHE A 299 -30.50 32.44 -1.93
CA PHE A 299 -31.71 32.31 -2.73
C PHE A 299 -32.63 33.53 -2.42
N ASN A 300 -32.95 34.33 -3.42
CA ASN A 300 -34.00 35.30 -3.29
C ASN A 300 -35.32 34.52 -3.24
N ALA A 301 -35.99 34.56 -2.10
CA ALA A 301 -37.36 34.09 -2.02
C ALA A 301 -38.19 34.94 -2.97
N THR A 302 -38.51 34.44 -4.15
CA THR A 302 -39.54 35.05 -4.99
C THR A 302 -40.84 34.92 -4.24
N ARG A 303 -41.37 36.08 -3.78
CA ARG A 303 -42.73 36.18 -3.24
C ARG A 303 -43.75 35.87 -4.31
#